data_e736867abe3892f606ebe15988de5bcf
#
_entry.id   e736867abe3892f606ebe15988de5bcf
#
_cell.length_a   1.000
_cell.length_b   1.000
_cell.length_c   1.000
_cell.angle_alpha   90.00
_cell.angle_beta   90.00
_cell.angle_gamma   90.00
#
_symmetry.space_group_name_H-M   'P 1'
#
loop_
_entity.id
_entity.type
_entity.pdbx_description
1 polymer ?
#
loop_
_entity_poly.entity_id
_entity_poly.type
_entity_poly.pdbx_seq_one_letter_code
_entity_poly.pdbx_strand_id
1 'polypeptide(L)'
;MTDNPENSNEPSDSASVDNEMVQDLESAFAELNIIEVVKERDEFKDIALRVQADFENYRKRAATQLTDEVDRATGRIVESLLPVLDACEAATSHGVTGVEQVWSSLLGALQKNGLEALDLANKPFDPSVAEAVMHEEGDPADSATEPMVVEVLRTGYRWTGRVLRAAMVKVKG
;
A
#
# COMPACT_ATOMS: atom_id res chain seq x y z
N MET A 1 21.53 68.20 80.99
CA MET A 1 20.64 68.90 80.08
C MET A 1 21.10 68.48 78.69
N THR A 2 20.41 67.76 77.91
CA THR A 2 19.03 67.57 77.68
C THR A 2 18.91 66.55 76.51
N ASP A 3 17.97 65.76 76.66
CA ASP A 3 17.04 65.23 75.74
C ASP A 3 17.52 64.39 74.54
N ASN A 4 17.12 63.18 74.67
CA ASN A 4 16.95 62.20 73.65
C ASN A 4 15.48 62.23 73.20
N PRO A 5 15.14 62.30 71.91
CA PRO A 5 13.84 61.89 71.45
C PRO A 5 13.87 60.46 70.85
N GLU A 6 12.90 59.73 71.28
CA GLU A 6 12.48 58.41 70.89
C GLU A 6 12.45 58.22 69.38
N ASN A 7 13.08 57.13 68.96
CA ASN A 7 12.88 56.57 67.62
C ASN A 7 11.71 55.58 67.66
N SER A 8 10.54 55.99 67.28
CA SER A 8 9.38 55.16 67.03
C SER A 8 9.60 54.42 65.74
N ASN A 9 10.02 53.18 65.85
CA ASN A 9 10.09 52.24 64.72
C ASN A 9 8.71 51.64 64.53
N GLU A 10 7.97 52.15 63.56
CA GLU A 10 6.75 51.52 63.10
C GLU A 10 7.12 50.23 62.30
N PRO A 11 6.51 49.08 62.63
CA PRO A 11 6.74 47.87 61.85
C PRO A 11 6.08 47.99 60.51
N SER A 12 6.83 47.82 59.49
CA SER A 12 6.60 47.98 58.12
C SER A 12 5.34 47.21 57.58
N ASP A 13 4.53 47.92 56.85
CA ASP A 13 3.40 47.53 56.10
C ASP A 13 3.77 46.46 54.97
N SER A 14 5.06 46.19 54.80
CA SER A 14 5.57 45.20 53.80
C SER A 14 5.32 43.74 54.20
N ALA A 15 5.31 43.43 55.52
CA ALA A 15 5.11 42.03 55.95
C ALA A 15 3.69 41.55 55.86
N SER A 16 2.68 42.45 55.78
CA SER A 16 1.29 42.08 55.56
C SER A 16 0.98 41.81 54.09
N VAL A 17 1.60 42.58 53.19
CA VAL A 17 1.43 42.39 51.73
C VAL A 17 2.09 41.11 51.26
N ASP A 18 3.26 40.75 51.80
CA ASP A 18 3.93 39.50 51.47
C ASP A 18 3.13 38.27 51.95
N ASN A 19 2.42 38.39 53.10
CA ASN A 19 1.64 37.29 53.65
C ASN A 19 0.28 37.11 52.90
N GLU A 20 -0.35 38.18 52.48
CA GLU A 20 -1.55 38.10 51.60
C GLU A 20 -1.20 37.48 50.25
N MET A 21 -0.09 37.86 49.63
CA MET A 21 0.34 37.32 48.34
C MET A 21 0.73 35.84 48.44
N VAL A 22 1.30 35.39 49.55
CA VAL A 22 1.58 33.99 49.82
C VAL A 22 0.29 33.19 50.01
N GLN A 23 -0.69 33.72 50.74
CA GLN A 23 -2.00 33.08 50.93
C GLN A 23 -2.79 32.98 49.62
N ASP A 24 -2.77 34.00 48.77
CA ASP A 24 -3.39 33.97 47.46
C ASP A 24 -2.74 32.95 46.53
N LEU A 25 -1.42 32.81 46.59
CA LEU A 25 -0.69 31.76 45.86
C LEU A 25 -1.02 30.35 46.38
N GLU A 26 -1.05 30.17 47.72
CA GLU A 26 -1.41 28.88 48.34
C GLU A 26 -2.85 28.47 48.01
N SER A 27 -3.80 29.42 47.99
CA SER A 27 -5.16 29.16 47.60
C SER A 27 -5.29 28.81 46.09
N ALA A 28 -4.57 29.52 45.22
CA ALA A 28 -4.51 29.22 43.80
C ALA A 28 -3.87 27.84 43.51
N PHE A 29 -2.84 27.46 44.27
CA PHE A 29 -2.26 26.10 44.18
C PHE A 29 -3.18 25.01 44.75
N ALA A 30 -3.98 25.32 45.77
CA ALA A 30 -4.95 24.37 46.34
C ALA A 30 -6.14 24.11 45.40
N GLU A 31 -6.52 25.07 44.56
CA GLU A 31 -7.54 24.91 43.51
C GLU A 31 -7.03 24.13 42.31
N LEU A 32 -5.72 24.09 42.06
CA LEU A 32 -5.11 23.25 41.03
C LEU A 32 -5.13 21.79 41.48
N ASN A 33 -6.16 21.06 41.02
CA ASN A 33 -6.24 19.61 41.20
C ASN A 33 -5.15 18.92 40.35
N ILE A 34 -3.90 18.88 40.89
CA ILE A 34 -2.73 18.31 40.22
C ILE A 34 -3.00 16.89 39.69
N ILE A 35 -3.83 16.11 40.41
CA ILE A 35 -4.20 14.74 40.01
C ILE A 35 -5.03 14.78 38.73
N GLU A 36 -5.94 15.73 38.62
CA GLU A 36 -6.80 15.87 37.44
C GLU A 36 -6.01 16.35 36.20
N VAL A 37 -5.11 17.33 36.39
CA VAL A 37 -4.20 17.80 35.33
C VAL A 37 -3.27 16.69 34.84
N VAL A 38 -2.74 15.88 35.77
CA VAL A 38 -1.89 14.73 35.41
C VAL A 38 -2.72 13.69 34.61
N LYS A 39 -3.94 13.44 35.03
CA LYS A 39 -4.85 12.50 34.31
C LYS A 39 -5.17 13.03 32.93
N GLU A 40 -5.56 14.28 32.77
CA GLU A 40 -5.81 14.89 31.48
C GLU A 40 -4.57 14.84 30.56
N ARG A 41 -3.38 15.14 31.10
CA ARG A 41 -2.12 15.01 30.36
C ARG A 41 -1.91 13.59 29.83
N ASP A 42 -2.16 12.58 30.69
CA ASP A 42 -1.96 11.19 30.29
C ASP A 42 -3.00 10.75 29.24
N GLU A 43 -4.26 11.18 29.38
CA GLU A 43 -5.30 10.98 28.38
C GLU A 43 -4.93 11.63 27.02
N PHE A 44 -4.46 12.88 27.02
CA PHE A 44 -3.99 13.56 25.81
C PHE A 44 -2.78 12.87 25.19
N LYS A 45 -1.87 12.37 26.00
CA LYS A 45 -0.71 11.61 25.54
C LYS A 45 -1.13 10.31 24.85
N ASP A 46 -2.07 9.58 25.43
CA ASP A 46 -2.58 8.34 24.86
C ASP A 46 -3.34 8.60 23.54
N ILE A 47 -4.13 9.67 23.50
CA ILE A 47 -4.78 10.11 22.26
C ILE A 47 -3.74 10.46 21.18
N ALA A 48 -2.71 11.23 21.54
CA ALA A 48 -1.66 11.63 20.62
C ALA A 48 -0.90 10.42 20.05
N LEU A 49 -0.56 9.44 20.89
CA LEU A 49 0.10 8.20 20.47
C LEU A 49 -0.78 7.38 19.53
N ARG A 50 -2.08 7.30 19.83
CA ARG A 50 -3.06 6.60 18.96
C ARG A 50 -3.18 7.31 17.62
N VAL A 51 -3.37 8.63 17.61
CA VAL A 51 -3.45 9.42 16.37
C VAL A 51 -2.18 9.29 15.53
N GLN A 52 -1.01 9.29 16.17
CA GLN A 52 0.25 9.08 15.47
C GLN A 52 0.29 7.69 14.81
N ALA A 53 -0.08 6.64 15.53
CA ALA A 53 -0.11 5.28 14.99
C ALA A 53 -1.11 5.15 13.83
N ASP A 54 -2.30 5.73 13.96
CA ASP A 54 -3.32 5.75 12.92
C ASP A 54 -2.85 6.51 11.67
N PHE A 55 -2.17 7.64 11.86
CA PHE A 55 -1.58 8.41 10.77
C PHE A 55 -0.49 7.64 10.02
N GLU A 56 0.40 6.95 10.73
CA GLU A 56 1.43 6.10 10.12
C GLU A 56 0.82 4.95 9.32
N ASN A 57 -0.21 4.31 9.85
CA ASN A 57 -0.96 3.25 9.17
C ASN A 57 -1.69 3.79 7.93
N TYR A 58 -2.32 4.97 8.05
CA TYR A 58 -2.96 5.65 6.92
C TYR A 58 -1.94 5.97 5.82
N ARG A 59 -0.79 6.53 6.17
CA ARG A 59 0.28 6.87 5.22
C ARG A 59 0.78 5.65 4.45
N LYS A 60 1.02 4.52 5.16
CA LYS A 60 1.41 3.26 4.52
C LYS A 60 0.34 2.78 3.54
N ARG A 61 -0.91 2.73 3.99
CA ARG A 61 -2.04 2.28 3.16
C ARG A 61 -2.25 3.19 1.95
N ALA A 62 -2.18 4.52 2.13
CA ALA A 62 -2.33 5.47 1.04
C ALA A 62 -1.22 5.32 -0.02
N ALA A 63 0.03 5.09 0.40
CA ALA A 63 1.14 4.84 -0.52
C ALA A 63 0.92 3.55 -1.34
N THR A 64 0.51 2.46 -0.69
CA THR A 64 0.20 1.20 -1.38
C THR A 64 -0.97 1.37 -2.35
N GLN A 65 -2.05 2.03 -1.92
CA GLN A 65 -3.22 2.28 -2.79
C GLN A 65 -2.85 3.09 -4.03
N LEU A 66 -2.01 4.12 -3.87
CA LEU A 66 -1.55 4.92 -5.01
C LEU A 66 -0.76 4.07 -6.02
N THR A 67 0.16 3.22 -5.54
CA THR A 67 0.91 2.30 -6.41
C THR A 67 -0.04 1.35 -7.13
N ASP A 68 -0.96 0.73 -6.41
CA ASP A 68 -1.95 -0.19 -6.97
C ASP A 68 -2.85 0.48 -8.03
N GLU A 69 -3.24 1.74 -7.82
CA GLU A 69 -4.06 2.50 -8.78
C GLU A 69 -3.27 2.82 -10.05
N VAL A 70 -2.00 3.22 -9.93
CA VAL A 70 -1.12 3.45 -11.08
C VAL A 70 -0.93 2.15 -11.86
N ASP A 71 -0.65 1.04 -11.20
CA ASP A 71 -0.46 -0.26 -11.84
C ASP A 71 -1.73 -0.74 -12.56
N ARG A 72 -2.91 -0.54 -11.95
CA ARG A 72 -4.20 -0.85 -12.59
C ARG A 72 -4.50 0.03 -13.79
N ALA A 73 -4.20 1.33 -13.69
CA ALA A 73 -4.41 2.27 -14.79
C ALA A 73 -3.49 1.94 -15.98
N THR A 74 -2.21 1.68 -15.70
CA THR A 74 -1.23 1.28 -16.70
C THR A 74 -1.57 -0.07 -17.30
N GLY A 75 -1.96 -1.04 -16.47
CA GLY A 75 -2.40 -2.38 -16.90
C GLY A 75 -3.55 -2.32 -17.89
N ARG A 76 -4.56 -1.46 -17.71
CA ARG A 76 -5.66 -1.28 -18.66
C ARG A 76 -5.19 -0.77 -20.03
N ILE A 77 -4.20 0.13 -20.04
CA ILE A 77 -3.61 0.62 -21.30
C ILE A 77 -2.88 -0.54 -22.00
N VAL A 78 -2.07 -1.28 -21.26
CA VAL A 78 -1.35 -2.45 -21.80
C VAL A 78 -2.32 -3.50 -22.32
N GLU A 79 -3.40 -3.79 -21.59
CA GLU A 79 -4.46 -4.72 -22.01
C GLU A 79 -5.07 -4.32 -23.35
N SER A 80 -5.29 -3.01 -23.57
CA SER A 80 -5.80 -2.50 -24.87
C SER A 80 -4.81 -2.68 -26.03
N LEU A 81 -3.53 -2.89 -25.75
CA LEU A 81 -2.48 -3.16 -26.74
C LEU A 81 -2.32 -4.66 -27.05
N LEU A 82 -2.84 -5.56 -26.22
CA LEU A 82 -2.71 -7.00 -26.44
C LEU A 82 -3.26 -7.47 -27.80
N PRO A 83 -4.38 -6.93 -28.33
CA PRO A 83 -4.84 -7.28 -29.67
C PRO A 83 -3.83 -6.95 -30.79
N VAL A 84 -3.01 -5.90 -30.58
CA VAL A 84 -1.96 -5.54 -31.55
C VAL A 84 -0.83 -6.58 -31.50
N LEU A 85 -0.44 -7.04 -30.31
CA LEU A 85 0.53 -8.13 -30.18
C LEU A 85 0.01 -9.41 -30.83
N ASP A 86 -1.26 -9.78 -30.64
CA ASP A 86 -1.88 -10.95 -31.26
C ASP A 86 -1.88 -10.81 -32.78
N ALA A 87 -2.21 -9.64 -33.34
CA ALA A 87 -2.20 -9.41 -34.76
C ALA A 87 -0.81 -9.51 -35.39
N CYS A 88 0.21 -9.02 -34.66
CA CYS A 88 1.62 -9.16 -35.09
C CYS A 88 2.07 -10.63 -35.03
N GLU A 89 1.70 -11.38 -33.99
CA GLU A 89 2.00 -12.81 -33.86
C GLU A 89 1.35 -13.62 -34.99
N ALA A 90 0.08 -13.35 -35.30
CA ALA A 90 -0.63 -13.96 -36.42
C ALA A 90 0.01 -13.62 -37.78
N ALA A 91 0.41 -12.35 -38.00
CA ALA A 91 1.09 -11.95 -39.23
C ALA A 91 2.45 -12.65 -39.39
N THR A 92 3.20 -12.82 -38.32
CA THR A 92 4.47 -13.55 -38.32
C THR A 92 4.25 -15.03 -38.69
N SER A 93 3.23 -15.69 -38.12
CA SER A 93 2.91 -17.08 -38.42
C SER A 93 2.44 -17.28 -39.90
N HIS A 94 1.88 -16.23 -40.52
CA HIS A 94 1.55 -16.19 -41.93
C HIS A 94 2.73 -15.80 -42.84
N GLY A 95 3.94 -15.63 -42.30
CA GLY A 95 5.14 -15.36 -43.10
C GLY A 95 5.28 -13.92 -43.59
N VAL A 96 4.57 -12.95 -42.98
CA VAL A 96 4.70 -11.54 -43.36
C VAL A 96 6.04 -11.01 -42.81
N THR A 97 6.94 -10.66 -43.73
CA THR A 97 8.29 -10.16 -43.37
C THR A 97 8.25 -8.74 -42.79
N GLY A 98 9.09 -8.49 -41.79
CA GLY A 98 9.24 -7.20 -41.13
C GLY A 98 8.35 -6.96 -39.89
N VAL A 99 7.28 -7.71 -39.74
CA VAL A 99 6.38 -7.61 -38.58
C VAL A 99 7.02 -8.18 -37.33
N GLU A 100 7.84 -9.21 -37.44
CA GLU A 100 8.54 -9.84 -36.32
C GLU A 100 9.42 -8.86 -35.56
N GLN A 101 10.08 -7.94 -36.25
CA GLN A 101 10.95 -6.93 -35.62
C GLN A 101 10.13 -5.88 -34.87
N VAL A 102 8.96 -5.51 -35.36
CA VAL A 102 8.03 -4.61 -34.68
C VAL A 102 7.45 -5.29 -33.45
N TRP A 103 6.99 -6.54 -33.61
CA TRP A 103 6.45 -7.36 -32.51
C TRP A 103 7.47 -7.52 -31.37
N SER A 104 8.70 -7.94 -31.69
CA SER A 104 9.76 -8.15 -30.69
C SER A 104 10.15 -6.86 -29.97
N SER A 105 10.19 -5.73 -30.71
CA SER A 105 10.48 -4.42 -30.12
C SER A 105 9.37 -3.96 -29.18
N LEU A 106 8.11 -4.13 -29.57
CA LEU A 106 6.96 -3.77 -28.74
C LEU A 106 6.88 -4.66 -27.49
N LEU A 107 6.99 -5.98 -27.68
CA LEU A 107 6.99 -6.94 -26.59
C LEU A 107 8.13 -6.66 -25.60
N GLY A 108 9.34 -6.43 -26.10
CA GLY A 108 10.50 -6.11 -25.28
C GLY A 108 10.36 -4.78 -24.51
N ALA A 109 9.71 -3.79 -25.12
CA ALA A 109 9.40 -2.53 -24.41
C ALA A 109 8.39 -2.73 -23.29
N LEU A 110 7.33 -3.51 -23.52
CA LEU A 110 6.33 -3.82 -22.50
C LEU A 110 6.90 -4.69 -21.38
N GLN A 111 7.74 -5.67 -21.72
CA GLN A 111 8.43 -6.52 -20.73
C GLN A 111 9.34 -5.73 -19.79
N LYS A 112 10.07 -4.75 -20.30
CA LYS A 112 10.91 -3.86 -19.47
C LYS A 112 10.08 -3.05 -18.46
N ASN A 113 8.80 -2.85 -18.75
CA ASN A 113 7.89 -2.11 -17.89
C ASN A 113 7.03 -3.01 -16.98
N GLY A 114 7.19 -4.34 -17.04
CA GLY A 114 6.52 -5.27 -16.14
C GLY A 114 5.47 -6.18 -16.79
N LEU A 115 5.41 -6.26 -18.13
CA LEU A 115 4.61 -7.28 -18.82
C LEU A 115 5.35 -8.62 -18.78
N GLU A 116 4.64 -9.66 -18.40
CA GLU A 116 5.15 -11.03 -18.40
C GLU A 116 4.23 -11.91 -19.25
N ALA A 117 4.80 -12.62 -20.22
CA ALA A 117 4.08 -13.66 -20.94
C ALA A 117 3.96 -14.92 -20.07
N LEU A 118 2.80 -15.52 -20.07
CA LEU A 118 2.55 -16.77 -19.32
C LEU A 118 3.06 -17.95 -20.17
N ASP A 119 4.18 -18.50 -19.76
CA ASP A 119 4.71 -19.73 -20.37
C ASP A 119 4.05 -20.94 -19.69
N LEU A 120 3.06 -21.53 -20.35
CA LEU A 120 2.23 -22.63 -19.82
C LEU A 120 2.40 -23.94 -20.59
N ALA A 121 3.17 -23.97 -21.66
CA ALA A 121 3.36 -25.16 -22.46
C ALA A 121 3.97 -26.30 -21.62
N ASN A 122 3.35 -27.48 -21.67
CA ASN A 122 3.76 -28.67 -20.91
C ASN A 122 3.75 -28.49 -19.37
N LYS A 123 2.92 -27.58 -18.87
CA LYS A 123 2.72 -27.38 -17.42
C LYS A 123 1.33 -27.86 -16.99
N PRO A 124 1.13 -28.17 -15.71
CA PRO A 124 -0.20 -28.46 -15.17
C PRO A 124 -1.14 -27.28 -15.46
N PHE A 125 -2.39 -27.61 -15.78
CA PHE A 125 -3.41 -26.60 -16.04
C PHE A 125 -3.79 -25.88 -14.74
N ASP A 126 -3.68 -24.55 -14.75
CA ASP A 126 -4.10 -23.69 -13.64
C ASP A 126 -5.23 -22.74 -14.14
N PRO A 127 -6.48 -22.93 -13.64
CA PRO A 127 -7.61 -22.07 -14.02
C PRO A 127 -7.44 -20.58 -13.66
N SER A 128 -6.52 -20.23 -12.77
CA SER A 128 -6.28 -18.85 -12.38
C SER A 128 -5.56 -18.03 -13.46
N VAL A 129 -4.83 -18.70 -14.36
CA VAL A 129 -3.98 -18.08 -15.38
C VAL A 129 -4.28 -18.56 -16.82
N ALA A 130 -5.08 -19.62 -16.96
CA ALA A 130 -5.40 -20.22 -18.25
C ALA A 130 -6.88 -20.60 -18.36
N GLU A 131 -7.38 -20.55 -19.59
CA GLU A 131 -8.72 -21.00 -20.01
C GLU A 131 -8.56 -22.18 -20.97
N ALA A 132 -9.10 -23.34 -20.60
CA ALA A 132 -9.12 -24.53 -21.45
C ALA A 132 -10.24 -24.40 -22.49
N VAL A 133 -9.89 -24.12 -23.74
CA VAL A 133 -10.84 -23.97 -24.85
C VAL A 133 -10.96 -25.25 -25.69
N MET A 134 -9.98 -26.12 -25.61
CA MET A 134 -9.96 -27.41 -26.27
C MET A 134 -9.49 -28.49 -25.30
N HIS A 135 -10.10 -29.65 -25.37
CA HIS A 135 -9.74 -30.83 -24.60
C HIS A 135 -9.36 -31.97 -25.55
N GLU A 136 -8.24 -32.61 -25.26
CA GLU A 136 -7.80 -33.82 -25.95
C GLU A 136 -7.94 -35.00 -24.99
N GLU A 137 -8.55 -36.08 -25.46
CA GLU A 137 -8.70 -37.29 -24.63
C GLU A 137 -7.33 -37.83 -24.24
N GLY A 138 -7.10 -38.00 -22.93
CA GLY A 138 -5.93 -38.67 -22.40
C GLY A 138 -5.93 -40.16 -22.70
N ASP A 139 -4.79 -40.81 -22.53
CA ASP A 139 -4.73 -42.25 -22.55
C ASP A 139 -5.54 -42.81 -21.35
N PRO A 140 -6.43 -43.79 -21.54
CA PRO A 140 -7.20 -44.39 -20.44
C PRO A 140 -6.34 -44.92 -19.30
N ALA A 141 -5.04 -45.16 -19.53
CA ALA A 141 -4.08 -45.55 -18.53
C ALA A 141 -3.60 -44.36 -17.61
N ASP A 142 -3.80 -43.12 -18.10
CA ASP A 142 -3.34 -41.87 -17.43
C ASP A 142 -4.48 -41.14 -16.69
N SER A 143 -5.64 -41.76 -16.52
CA SER A 143 -6.89 -41.15 -16.01
C SER A 143 -6.82 -40.63 -14.55
N ALA A 144 -5.68 -40.65 -13.91
CA ALA A 144 -5.46 -40.08 -12.58
C ALA A 144 -4.53 -38.86 -12.57
N THR A 145 -4.15 -38.36 -13.74
CA THR A 145 -3.19 -37.26 -13.87
C THR A 145 -3.92 -35.93 -13.99
N GLU A 146 -3.43 -34.90 -13.29
CA GLU A 146 -3.93 -33.54 -13.44
C GLU A 146 -3.86 -33.10 -14.92
N PRO A 147 -4.88 -32.38 -15.44
CA PRO A 147 -4.87 -31.97 -16.83
C PRO A 147 -3.62 -31.13 -17.15
N MET A 148 -2.96 -31.48 -18.24
CA MET A 148 -1.73 -30.84 -18.70
C MET A 148 -2.01 -29.95 -19.91
N VAL A 149 -1.36 -28.79 -19.97
CA VAL A 149 -1.41 -27.91 -21.14
C VAL A 149 -0.54 -28.52 -22.25
N VAL A 150 -1.17 -28.91 -23.35
CA VAL A 150 -0.51 -29.46 -24.54
C VAL A 150 -0.07 -28.35 -25.48
N GLU A 151 -0.93 -27.37 -25.70
CA GLU A 151 -0.69 -26.28 -26.62
C GLU A 151 -1.27 -24.97 -26.11
N VAL A 152 -0.56 -23.87 -26.35
CA VAL A 152 -1.04 -22.52 -26.08
C VAL A 152 -1.55 -21.92 -27.37
N LEU A 153 -2.87 -21.79 -27.47
CA LEU A 153 -3.55 -21.28 -28.68
C LEU A 153 -3.53 -19.75 -28.70
N ARG A 154 -3.49 -19.12 -27.53
CA ARG A 154 -3.38 -17.67 -27.38
C ARG A 154 -2.57 -17.35 -26.13
N THR A 155 -1.53 -16.57 -26.28
CA THR A 155 -0.63 -16.21 -25.20
C THR A 155 -1.35 -15.39 -24.12
N GLY A 156 -1.25 -15.82 -22.88
CA GLY A 156 -1.70 -15.05 -21.71
C GLY A 156 -0.64 -14.07 -21.24
N TYR A 157 -1.07 -13.03 -20.58
CA TYR A 157 -0.16 -11.98 -20.09
C TYR A 157 -0.49 -11.55 -18.66
N ARG A 158 0.55 -11.22 -17.93
CA ARG A 158 0.50 -10.69 -16.56
C ARG A 158 1.23 -9.35 -16.51
N TRP A 159 0.71 -8.39 -15.74
CA TRP A 159 1.31 -7.08 -15.50
C TRP A 159 1.57 -6.91 -14.02
N THR A 160 2.82 -6.68 -13.60
CA THR A 160 3.23 -6.50 -12.20
C THR A 160 2.58 -7.52 -11.24
N GLY A 161 2.52 -8.81 -11.67
CA GLY A 161 1.94 -9.91 -10.90
C GLY A 161 0.43 -10.14 -11.09
N ARG A 162 -0.31 -9.21 -11.71
CA ARG A 162 -1.75 -9.34 -11.99
C ARG A 162 -1.99 -9.89 -13.39
N VAL A 163 -2.82 -10.93 -13.52
CA VAL A 163 -3.25 -11.44 -14.84
C VAL A 163 -4.10 -10.38 -15.54
N LEU A 164 -3.64 -9.92 -16.71
CA LEU A 164 -4.40 -9.05 -17.61
C LEU A 164 -5.31 -9.87 -18.51
N ARG A 165 -4.78 -10.99 -18.99
CA ARG A 165 -5.51 -11.91 -19.87
C ARG A 165 -5.04 -13.33 -19.61
N ALA A 166 -5.98 -14.23 -19.37
CA ALA A 166 -5.70 -15.65 -19.31
C ALA A 166 -5.20 -16.18 -20.66
N ALA A 167 -4.34 -17.17 -20.65
CA ALA A 167 -3.95 -17.88 -21.85
C ALA A 167 -5.09 -18.79 -22.31
N MET A 168 -5.33 -18.88 -23.61
CA MET A 168 -6.22 -19.92 -24.17
C MET A 168 -5.39 -21.14 -24.51
N VAL A 169 -5.74 -22.26 -23.90
CA VAL A 169 -4.93 -23.46 -23.98
C VAL A 169 -5.75 -24.69 -24.41
N LYS A 170 -5.06 -25.63 -25.02
CA LYS A 170 -5.53 -27.01 -25.23
C LYS A 170 -4.98 -27.86 -24.10
N VAL A 171 -5.82 -28.57 -23.40
CA VAL A 171 -5.44 -29.48 -22.32
C VAL A 171 -5.66 -30.92 -22.68
N LYS A 172 -4.87 -31.81 -22.09
CA LYS A 172 -4.98 -33.25 -22.18
C LYS A 172 -5.12 -33.83 -20.78
N GLY A 173 -6.09 -34.65 -20.51
CA GLY A 173 -6.34 -35.31 -19.25
C GLY A 173 -7.65 -36.08 -19.23
#